data_61747a7890ff008cf21fc0462b319c27
#
_entry.id   61747a7890ff008cf21fc0462b319c27
#
_cell.length_a   1.000
_cell.length_b   1.000
_cell.length_c   1.000
_cell.angle_alpha   90.00
_cell.angle_beta   90.00
_cell.angle_gamma   90.00
#
_symmetry.space_group_name_H-M   'P 1'
#
loop_
_entity.id
_entity.type
_entity.pdbx_description
1 polymer ?
#
loop_
_entity_poly.entity_id
_entity_poly.type
_entity_poly.pdbx_seq_one_letter_code
_entity_poly.pdbx_strand_id
1 'polypeptide(L)'
;MSKYTLYQGDCITKLATMQDNSVNFTLTDIPYDAVNRTSNGLRELYKGKADVLTFDLLVFLEQVYRVTSNSICIFCGKEQFSTIYDFFANKKGTVRPIIWEKTNPSPMNGQYIYLSGVEMAVWFKKSGAKVFNAHCKNTVFRHPNGRSKLHPTEKNHELLKELILDNTNEGDIVFDPCMGSGSTGVACLNTNRNFIGIELDEKYFNIAQNRIEEVANKTK
;
A
#
# COMPACT_ATOMS: atom_id res chain seq x y z
N MET A 1 -7.23 20.25 -10.55
CA MET A 1 -6.91 19.99 -9.12
C MET A 1 -7.26 18.57 -8.78
N SER A 2 -6.33 17.84 -8.21
CA SER A 2 -6.58 16.49 -7.69
C SER A 2 -7.55 16.55 -6.51
N LYS A 3 -8.49 15.60 -6.47
CA LYS A 3 -9.48 15.48 -5.39
C LYS A 3 -9.05 14.34 -4.46
N TYR A 4 -9.36 14.47 -3.19
CA TYR A 4 -9.18 13.37 -2.24
C TYR A 4 -10.40 13.22 -1.33
N THR A 5 -10.62 12.00 -0.88
CA THR A 5 -11.65 11.66 0.09
C THR A 5 -11.05 10.71 1.12
N LEU A 6 -11.17 11.04 2.39
CA LEU A 6 -10.62 10.25 3.49
C LEU A 6 -11.75 9.78 4.38
N TYR A 7 -11.67 8.53 4.83
CA TYR A 7 -12.64 7.92 5.74
C TYR A 7 -11.92 7.35 6.96
N GLN A 8 -12.35 7.76 8.13
CA GLN A 8 -11.93 7.15 9.38
C GLN A 8 -12.88 5.99 9.69
N GLY A 9 -12.34 4.78 9.92
CA GLY A 9 -13.10 3.60 10.26
C GLY A 9 -12.61 2.31 9.63
N ASP A 10 -13.40 1.24 9.80
CA ASP A 10 -13.10 -0.10 9.31
C ASP A 10 -13.19 -0.18 7.78
N CYS A 11 -12.13 -0.71 7.16
CA CYS A 11 -12.02 -0.76 5.69
C CYS A 11 -13.04 -1.73 5.07
N ILE A 12 -13.38 -2.86 5.71
CA ILE A 12 -14.35 -3.82 5.17
C ILE A 12 -15.74 -3.20 5.11
N THR A 13 -16.14 -2.54 6.20
CA THR A 13 -17.42 -1.83 6.26
C THR A 13 -17.53 -0.78 5.16
N LYS A 14 -16.44 -0.03 4.94
CA LYS A 14 -16.44 1.02 3.93
C LYS A 14 -16.41 0.45 2.50
N LEU A 15 -15.56 -0.55 2.25
CA LEU A 15 -15.50 -1.25 0.98
C LEU A 15 -16.87 -1.79 0.56
N ALA A 16 -17.66 -2.34 1.50
CA ALA A 16 -19.00 -2.87 1.21
C ALA A 16 -19.96 -1.80 0.64
N THR A 17 -19.73 -0.53 0.91
CA THR A 17 -20.56 0.59 0.40
C THR A 17 -20.07 1.17 -0.93
N MET A 18 -18.86 0.79 -1.39
CA MET A 18 -18.28 1.29 -2.63
C MET A 18 -18.86 0.54 -3.84
N GLN A 19 -19.03 1.26 -4.94
CA GLN A 19 -19.50 0.67 -6.20
C GLN A 19 -18.40 -0.18 -6.85
N ASP A 20 -18.82 -1.18 -7.63
CA ASP A 20 -17.92 -2.00 -8.44
C ASP A 20 -17.13 -1.13 -9.43
N ASN A 21 -15.83 -1.42 -9.58
CA ASN A 21 -14.94 -0.72 -10.50
C ASN A 21 -14.89 0.81 -10.31
N SER A 22 -15.15 1.30 -9.10
CA SER A 22 -15.19 2.74 -8.77
C SER A 22 -13.82 3.38 -8.62
N VAL A 23 -12.74 2.61 -8.53
CA VAL A 23 -11.36 3.10 -8.43
C VAL A 23 -10.50 2.49 -9.54
N ASN A 24 -9.46 3.22 -10.00
CA ASN A 24 -8.61 2.76 -11.10
C ASN A 24 -7.48 1.86 -10.62
N PHE A 25 -6.85 2.21 -9.52
CA PHE A 25 -5.71 1.48 -8.96
C PHE A 25 -5.82 1.40 -7.45
N THR A 26 -5.69 0.20 -6.90
CA THR A 26 -5.52 0.01 -5.46
C THR A 26 -4.04 -0.20 -5.16
N LEU A 27 -3.48 0.66 -4.31
CA LEU A 27 -2.12 0.57 -3.79
C LEU A 27 -2.17 0.66 -2.27
N THR A 28 -1.84 -0.42 -1.60
CA THR A 28 -1.99 -0.51 -0.14
C THR A 28 -0.90 -1.34 0.50
N ASP A 29 -0.66 -1.07 1.79
CA ASP A 29 0.22 -1.81 2.68
C ASP A 29 -0.61 -2.36 3.83
N ILE A 30 -0.98 -3.64 3.75
CA ILE A 30 -1.83 -4.25 4.77
C ILE A 30 -1.02 -4.56 6.04
N PRO A 31 -1.64 -4.61 7.23
CA PRO A 31 -0.97 -5.03 8.46
C PRO A 31 -0.37 -6.44 8.31
N TYR A 32 0.85 -6.63 8.84
CA TYR A 32 1.57 -7.91 8.75
C TYR A 32 1.33 -8.76 9.98
N ASP A 33 0.82 -9.97 9.84
CA ASP A 33 0.50 -10.89 10.94
C ASP A 33 1.69 -11.24 11.87
N ALA A 34 2.92 -11.12 11.38
CA ALA A 34 4.12 -11.55 12.11
C ALA A 34 4.83 -10.45 12.90
N VAL A 35 4.38 -9.20 12.80
CA VAL A 35 5.11 -8.04 13.35
C VAL A 35 5.06 -7.97 14.88
N ASN A 36 4.03 -8.55 15.49
CA ASN A 36 3.82 -8.58 16.96
C ASN A 36 4.40 -9.79 17.66
N ARG A 37 5.21 -10.61 16.99
CA ARG A 37 5.94 -11.69 17.69
C ARG A 37 6.97 -11.07 18.62
N THR A 38 6.87 -11.39 19.91
CA THR A 38 7.86 -11.03 20.94
C THR A 38 9.26 -11.45 20.48
N SER A 39 10.07 -10.50 20.06
CA SER A 39 11.50 -10.70 19.91
C SER A 39 12.08 -10.76 21.32
N ASN A 40 12.71 -11.87 21.71
CA ASN A 40 13.34 -12.08 23.02
C ASN A 40 14.19 -10.87 23.42
N GLY A 41 13.59 -9.86 24.04
CA GLY A 41 14.24 -8.82 24.85
C GLY A 41 15.01 -7.71 24.15
N LEU A 42 15.14 -7.65 22.81
CA LEU A 42 16.04 -6.68 22.16
C LEU A 42 15.39 -5.41 21.60
N ARG A 43 14.08 -5.37 21.39
CA ARG A 43 13.26 -4.16 21.16
C ARG A 43 11.79 -4.51 21.31
N GLU A 44 11.11 -3.94 22.28
CA GLU A 44 9.67 -3.72 22.20
C GLU A 44 9.44 -2.57 21.19
N LEU A 45 9.30 -2.91 19.92
CA LEU A 45 8.66 -2.02 18.96
C LEU A 45 7.16 -2.08 19.27
N TYR A 46 6.74 -1.22 20.20
CA TYR A 46 5.33 -1.03 20.48
C TYR A 46 4.71 -0.35 19.26
N LYS A 47 4.21 -1.15 18.34
CA LYS A 47 3.59 -0.68 17.08
C LYS A 47 2.09 -0.38 17.25
N GLY A 48 1.58 -0.43 18.47
CA GLY A 48 0.17 -0.18 18.75
C GLY A 48 -0.77 -1.24 18.14
N LYS A 49 -2.07 -0.96 18.17
CA LYS A 49 -3.10 -1.79 17.55
C LYS A 49 -3.12 -1.67 16.01
N ALA A 50 -2.44 -0.69 15.44
CA ALA A 50 -2.48 -0.36 14.01
C ALA A 50 -1.81 -1.40 13.10
N ASP A 51 -0.93 -2.25 13.63
CA ASP A 51 -0.20 -3.28 12.85
C ASP A 51 -0.77 -4.70 13.07
N VAL A 52 -2.02 -4.83 13.53
CA VAL A 52 -2.70 -6.12 13.65
C VAL A 52 -3.74 -6.25 12.54
N LEU A 53 -3.69 -7.35 11.80
CA LEU A 53 -4.74 -7.66 10.83
C LEU A 53 -6.06 -7.87 11.57
N THR A 54 -7.02 -6.98 11.36
CA THR A 54 -8.32 -6.98 12.06
C THR A 54 -9.46 -7.51 11.20
N PHE A 55 -9.16 -7.93 9.96
CA PHE A 55 -10.15 -8.39 8.98
C PHE A 55 -9.77 -9.73 8.37
N ASP A 56 -10.77 -10.44 7.84
CA ASP A 56 -10.54 -11.63 7.01
C ASP A 56 -9.89 -11.24 5.69
N LEU A 57 -8.70 -11.81 5.43
CA LEU A 57 -7.89 -11.48 4.26
C LEU A 57 -8.61 -11.81 2.95
N LEU A 58 -9.33 -12.93 2.87
CA LEU A 58 -10.01 -13.33 1.62
C LEU A 58 -11.21 -12.43 1.34
N VAL A 59 -11.97 -12.04 2.37
CA VAL A 59 -13.06 -11.06 2.25
C VAL A 59 -12.51 -9.73 1.79
N PHE A 60 -11.39 -9.27 2.36
CA PHE A 60 -10.72 -8.05 1.93
C PHE A 60 -10.31 -8.09 0.46
N LEU A 61 -9.65 -9.17 0.03
CA LEU A 61 -9.18 -9.34 -1.35
C LEU A 61 -10.34 -9.35 -2.36
N GLU A 62 -11.46 -10.01 -2.04
CA GLU A 62 -12.67 -9.99 -2.89
C GLU A 62 -13.23 -8.58 -3.04
N GLN A 63 -13.31 -7.81 -1.95
CA GLN A 63 -13.81 -6.44 -2.00
C GLN A 63 -12.86 -5.52 -2.75
N VAL A 64 -11.55 -5.60 -2.52
CA VAL A 64 -10.54 -4.84 -3.27
C VAL A 64 -10.59 -5.17 -4.76
N TYR A 65 -10.71 -6.47 -5.10
CA TYR A 65 -10.87 -6.89 -6.49
C TYR A 65 -12.15 -6.31 -7.10
N ARG A 66 -13.28 -6.33 -6.39
CA ARG A 66 -14.57 -5.82 -6.86
C ARG A 66 -14.53 -4.33 -7.18
N VAL A 67 -14.00 -3.50 -6.27
CA VAL A 67 -14.03 -2.04 -6.43
C VAL A 67 -12.99 -1.50 -7.41
N THR A 68 -11.93 -2.26 -7.70
CA THR A 68 -10.83 -1.81 -8.57
C THR A 68 -11.07 -2.17 -10.03
N SER A 69 -10.93 -1.23 -10.94
CA SER A 69 -11.18 -1.43 -12.37
C SER A 69 -9.94 -1.86 -13.18
N ASN A 70 -8.72 -1.44 -12.80
CA ASN A 70 -7.51 -1.67 -13.60
C ASN A 70 -6.51 -2.60 -12.91
N SER A 71 -5.74 -2.12 -11.94
CA SER A 71 -4.69 -2.89 -11.29
C SER A 71 -4.69 -2.75 -9.76
N ILE A 72 -4.08 -3.70 -9.09
CA ILE A 72 -4.01 -3.80 -7.63
C ILE A 72 -2.55 -4.09 -7.27
N CYS A 73 -2.01 -3.41 -6.25
CA CYS A 73 -0.70 -3.69 -5.68
C CYS A 73 -0.82 -3.70 -4.17
N ILE A 74 -0.57 -4.84 -3.55
CA ILE A 74 -0.71 -5.04 -2.10
C ILE A 74 0.64 -5.43 -1.52
N PHE A 75 1.25 -4.53 -0.74
CA PHE A 75 2.37 -4.87 0.13
C PHE A 75 1.88 -5.72 1.29
N CYS A 76 2.64 -6.76 1.64
CA CYS A 76 2.22 -7.73 2.64
C CYS A 76 3.42 -8.41 3.31
N GLY A 77 3.18 -9.04 4.45
CA GLY A 77 4.15 -9.89 5.11
C GLY A 77 4.40 -11.18 4.32
N LYS A 78 5.56 -11.81 4.59
CA LYS A 78 5.97 -13.06 3.93
C LYS A 78 4.98 -14.19 4.13
N GLU A 79 4.27 -14.21 5.27
CA GLU A 79 3.26 -15.21 5.61
C GLU A 79 1.96 -15.05 4.82
N GLN A 80 1.68 -13.82 4.34
CA GLN A 80 0.46 -13.49 3.60
C GLN A 80 0.66 -13.59 2.09
N PHE A 81 1.92 -13.53 1.61
CA PHE A 81 2.24 -13.40 0.20
C PHE A 81 1.64 -14.51 -0.67
N SER A 82 1.80 -15.79 -0.27
CA SER A 82 1.27 -16.91 -1.05
C SER A 82 -0.25 -16.87 -1.16
N THR A 83 -0.94 -16.57 -0.06
CA THR A 83 -2.43 -16.47 -0.06
C THR A 83 -2.92 -15.39 -1.02
N ILE A 84 -2.28 -14.21 -1.01
CA ILE A 84 -2.66 -13.09 -1.89
C ILE A 84 -2.32 -13.42 -3.34
N TYR A 85 -1.15 -14.01 -3.58
CA TYR A 85 -0.73 -14.39 -4.93
C TYR A 85 -1.66 -15.43 -5.54
N ASP A 86 -1.98 -16.49 -4.79
CA ASP A 86 -2.86 -17.57 -5.23
C ASP A 86 -4.30 -17.07 -5.46
N PHE A 87 -4.78 -16.16 -4.61
CA PHE A 87 -6.08 -15.53 -4.82
C PHE A 87 -6.14 -14.85 -6.19
N PHE A 88 -5.17 -14.02 -6.54
CA PHE A 88 -5.15 -13.33 -7.84
C PHE A 88 -4.77 -14.23 -9.00
N ALA A 89 -3.97 -15.28 -8.80
CA ALA A 89 -3.68 -16.28 -9.84
C ALA A 89 -4.93 -17.00 -10.34
N ASN A 90 -5.96 -17.11 -9.48
CA ASN A 90 -7.27 -17.68 -9.83
C ASN A 90 -8.26 -16.69 -10.45
N LYS A 91 -7.89 -15.41 -10.61
CA LYS A 91 -8.72 -14.39 -11.26
C LYS A 91 -8.30 -14.18 -12.72
N LYS A 92 -9.21 -13.66 -13.56
CA LYS A 92 -8.89 -13.31 -14.95
C LYS A 92 -8.00 -12.08 -15.01
N GLY A 93 -6.73 -12.27 -15.31
CA GLY A 93 -5.73 -11.20 -15.36
C GLY A 93 -4.30 -11.70 -15.33
N THR A 94 -3.40 -10.84 -14.93
CA THR A 94 -1.96 -11.15 -14.80
C THR A 94 -1.50 -10.81 -13.39
N VAL A 95 -0.96 -11.77 -12.67
CA VAL A 95 -0.35 -11.60 -11.37
C VAL A 95 1.18 -11.60 -11.47
N ARG A 96 1.86 -10.76 -10.70
CA ARG A 96 3.33 -10.71 -10.58
C ARG A 96 3.75 -10.40 -9.14
N PRO A 97 4.87 -10.96 -8.66
CA PRO A 97 5.52 -10.47 -7.46
C PRO A 97 6.18 -9.11 -7.75
N ILE A 98 6.06 -8.18 -6.83
CA ILE A 98 6.86 -6.96 -6.77
C ILE A 98 7.83 -7.09 -5.61
N ILE A 99 9.09 -6.77 -5.85
CA ILE A 99 10.16 -6.77 -4.86
C ILE A 99 10.65 -5.34 -4.68
N TRP A 100 10.52 -4.82 -3.48
CA TRP A 100 11.25 -3.62 -3.09
C TRP A 100 12.58 -4.03 -2.45
N GLU A 101 13.67 -3.86 -3.19
CA GLU A 101 15.05 -4.01 -2.72
C GLU A 101 15.48 -2.73 -2.01
N LYS A 102 15.76 -2.84 -0.72
CA LYS A 102 16.22 -1.72 0.11
C LYS A 102 17.71 -1.48 -0.11
N THR A 103 18.07 -0.29 -0.61
CA THR A 103 19.48 0.05 -0.85
C THR A 103 20.27 0.30 0.44
N ASN A 104 19.58 0.45 1.58
CA ASN A 104 20.15 0.69 2.90
C ASN A 104 19.47 -0.21 3.97
N PRO A 105 19.52 -1.55 3.86
CA PRO A 105 18.88 -2.43 4.83
C PRO A 105 19.45 -2.20 6.24
N SER A 106 18.63 -2.46 7.27
CA SER A 106 19.10 -2.36 8.65
C SER A 106 20.19 -3.38 8.93
N PRO A 107 21.34 -2.99 9.49
CA PRO A 107 22.44 -3.91 9.79
C PRO A 107 22.19 -4.80 11.03
N MET A 108 21.03 -4.70 11.66
CA MET A 108 20.72 -5.40 12.90
C MET A 108 20.86 -6.92 12.72
N ASN A 109 21.63 -7.55 13.60
CA ASN A 109 21.93 -8.98 13.61
C ASN A 109 22.65 -9.50 12.34
N GLY A 110 23.17 -8.65 11.49
CA GLY A 110 23.81 -9.02 10.22
C GLY A 110 25.05 -9.92 10.36
N GLN A 111 25.61 -10.02 11.55
CA GLN A 111 26.70 -10.98 11.84
C GLN A 111 26.19 -12.43 12.05
N TYR A 112 24.89 -12.65 12.23
CA TYR A 112 24.31 -13.96 12.51
C TYR A 112 23.30 -14.43 11.46
N ILE A 113 22.64 -13.50 10.78
CA ILE A 113 21.59 -13.79 9.79
C ILE A 113 21.71 -12.84 8.58
N TYR A 114 21.12 -13.25 7.46
CA TYR A 114 20.99 -12.36 6.31
C TYR A 114 20.16 -11.12 6.67
N LEU A 115 20.56 -9.95 6.15
CA LEU A 115 19.82 -8.71 6.34
C LEU A 115 18.44 -8.79 5.67
N SER A 116 17.42 -8.24 6.32
CA SER A 116 16.10 -8.08 5.71
C SER A 116 16.13 -6.93 4.71
N GLY A 117 16.68 -7.21 3.53
CA GLY A 117 16.90 -6.24 2.46
C GLY A 117 15.75 -6.08 1.49
N VAL A 118 14.65 -6.85 1.64
CA VAL A 118 13.53 -6.80 0.72
C VAL A 118 12.19 -6.69 1.43
N GLU A 119 11.24 -6.02 0.77
CA GLU A 119 9.80 -6.15 1.04
C GLU A 119 9.11 -6.61 -0.24
N MET A 120 7.98 -7.27 -0.08
CA MET A 120 7.24 -7.86 -1.19
C MET A 120 5.84 -7.27 -1.30
N ALA A 121 5.37 -7.17 -2.55
CA ALA A 121 3.97 -6.92 -2.84
C ALA A 121 3.49 -7.88 -3.94
N VAL A 122 2.19 -8.13 -3.96
CA VAL A 122 1.53 -8.81 -5.07
C VAL A 122 0.89 -7.76 -5.96
N TRP A 123 1.29 -7.72 -7.21
CA TRP A 123 0.68 -6.89 -8.23
C TRP A 123 -0.20 -7.73 -9.15
N PHE A 124 -1.39 -7.22 -9.42
CA PHE A 124 -2.35 -7.84 -10.30
C PHE A 124 -2.95 -6.82 -11.26
N LYS A 125 -3.08 -7.18 -12.54
CA LYS A 125 -3.77 -6.39 -13.56
C LYS A 125 -4.95 -7.19 -14.10
N LYS A 126 -6.16 -6.62 -14.02
CA LYS A 126 -7.37 -7.25 -14.57
C LYS A 126 -7.26 -7.46 -16.07
N SER A 127 -7.86 -8.56 -16.56
CA SER A 127 -8.01 -8.79 -18.00
C SER A 127 -8.83 -7.67 -18.64
N GLY A 128 -8.37 -7.16 -19.78
CA GLY A 128 -9.01 -6.03 -20.48
C GLY A 128 -8.68 -4.65 -19.94
N ALA A 129 -7.99 -4.52 -18.79
CA ALA A 129 -7.51 -3.25 -18.28
C ALA A 129 -6.45 -2.64 -19.22
N LYS A 130 -6.60 -1.34 -19.55
CA LYS A 130 -5.79 -0.71 -20.62
C LYS A 130 -4.58 0.06 -20.08
N VAL A 131 -4.64 0.56 -18.85
CA VAL A 131 -3.58 1.44 -18.31
C VAL A 131 -2.43 0.60 -17.76
N PHE A 132 -1.26 0.76 -18.35
CA PHE A 132 0.04 0.31 -17.84
C PHE A 132 1.13 1.08 -18.57
N ASN A 133 1.85 1.95 -17.86
CA ASN A 133 2.80 2.91 -18.44
C ASN A 133 4.26 2.44 -18.32
N ALA A 134 4.52 1.31 -17.65
CA ALA A 134 5.85 0.81 -17.34
C ALA A 134 6.35 -0.19 -18.39
N HIS A 135 6.47 0.23 -19.66
CA HIS A 135 6.91 -0.65 -20.74
C HIS A 135 8.26 -1.34 -20.44
N CYS A 136 8.26 -2.68 -20.52
CA CYS A 136 9.45 -3.53 -20.31
C CYS A 136 10.15 -3.36 -18.94
N LYS A 137 9.49 -2.76 -17.96
CA LYS A 137 10.03 -2.59 -16.62
C LYS A 137 10.00 -3.92 -15.86
N ASN A 138 11.06 -4.22 -15.12
CA ASN A 138 11.07 -5.41 -14.27
C ASN A 138 10.33 -5.18 -12.95
N THR A 139 10.12 -6.24 -12.19
CA THR A 139 9.35 -6.21 -10.93
C THR A 139 10.21 -5.92 -9.69
N VAL A 140 11.48 -5.55 -9.87
CA VAL A 140 12.39 -5.20 -8.77
C VAL A 140 12.61 -3.70 -8.75
N PHE A 141 12.19 -3.06 -7.67
CA PHE A 141 12.30 -1.62 -7.40
C PHE A 141 13.39 -1.39 -6.36
N ARG A 142 14.31 -0.47 -6.63
CA ARG A 142 15.46 -0.19 -5.76
C ARG A 142 15.34 1.20 -5.15
N HIS A 143 14.94 1.24 -3.90
CA HIS A 143 14.79 2.48 -3.15
C HIS A 143 15.33 2.32 -1.73
N PRO A 144 15.84 3.38 -1.10
CA PRO A 144 16.26 3.32 0.29
C PRO A 144 15.03 3.13 1.21
N ASN A 145 15.28 2.58 2.39
CA ASN A 145 14.29 2.62 3.47
C ASN A 145 13.93 4.07 3.78
N GLY A 146 12.65 4.37 3.95
CA GLY A 146 12.20 5.67 4.42
C GLY A 146 12.78 5.98 5.81
N ARG A 147 13.15 7.24 6.04
CA ARG A 147 13.59 7.73 7.36
C ARG A 147 12.53 8.64 7.98
N SER A 148 11.28 8.20 7.97
CA SER A 148 10.22 9.00 8.58
C SER A 148 10.29 8.93 10.11
N LYS A 149 10.14 10.08 10.75
CA LYS A 149 9.91 10.19 12.20
C LYS A 149 8.43 10.04 12.55
N LEU A 150 7.54 10.07 11.56
CA LEU A 150 6.08 10.13 11.72
C LEU A 150 5.44 8.74 11.81
N HIS A 151 5.99 7.77 11.07
CA HIS A 151 5.51 6.39 11.11
C HIS A 151 6.69 5.42 10.93
N PRO A 152 6.86 4.42 11.81
CA PRO A 152 8.02 3.52 11.80
C PRO A 152 8.08 2.62 10.57
N THR A 153 6.95 2.40 9.88
CA THR A 153 6.82 1.53 8.70
C THR A 153 6.43 2.30 7.43
N GLU A 154 6.66 3.62 7.39
CA GLU A 154 6.32 4.43 6.22
C GLU A 154 7.06 3.93 4.96
N LYS A 155 6.28 3.69 3.89
CA LYS A 155 6.85 3.30 2.59
C LYS A 155 7.61 4.47 1.96
N ASN A 156 8.63 4.14 1.17
CA ASN A 156 9.40 5.14 0.44
C ASN A 156 8.51 5.90 -0.56
N HIS A 157 8.53 7.23 -0.51
CA HIS A 157 7.68 8.10 -1.34
C HIS A 157 7.97 7.95 -2.84
N GLU A 158 9.24 7.81 -3.23
CA GLU A 158 9.59 7.64 -4.65
C GLU A 158 9.12 6.28 -5.18
N LEU A 159 9.18 5.22 -4.36
CA LEU A 159 8.60 3.92 -4.71
C LEU A 159 7.09 4.02 -4.94
N LEU A 160 6.35 4.66 -4.03
CA LEU A 160 4.90 4.82 -4.18
C LEU A 160 4.55 5.64 -5.42
N LYS A 161 5.27 6.74 -5.64
CA LYS A 161 5.12 7.59 -6.83
C LYS A 161 5.37 6.80 -8.12
N GLU A 162 6.43 6.01 -8.17
CA GLU A 162 6.78 5.18 -9.31
C GLU A 162 5.67 4.16 -9.62
N LEU A 163 5.17 3.44 -8.61
CA LEU A 163 4.06 2.50 -8.75
C LEU A 163 2.76 3.18 -9.22
N ILE A 164 2.47 4.39 -8.73
CA ILE A 164 1.30 5.17 -9.14
C ILE A 164 1.41 5.56 -10.62
N LEU A 165 2.54 6.11 -11.03
CA LEU A 165 2.79 6.52 -12.42
C LEU A 165 2.72 5.34 -13.40
N ASP A 166 3.25 4.19 -13.01
CA ASP A 166 3.23 2.97 -13.81
C ASP A 166 1.81 2.44 -14.07
N ASN A 167 0.88 2.65 -13.14
CA ASN A 167 -0.44 2.01 -13.13
C ASN A 167 -1.62 2.94 -13.38
N THR A 168 -1.38 4.25 -13.51
CA THR A 168 -2.45 5.26 -13.62
C THR A 168 -2.08 6.38 -14.58
N ASN A 169 -3.11 7.05 -15.11
CA ASN A 169 -3.00 8.34 -15.79
C ASN A 169 -3.39 9.48 -14.84
N GLU A 170 -3.11 10.73 -15.24
CA GLU A 170 -3.59 11.90 -14.51
C GLU A 170 -5.12 11.90 -14.39
N GLY A 171 -5.62 12.25 -13.22
CA GLY A 171 -7.05 12.24 -12.92
C GLY A 171 -7.62 10.89 -12.51
N ASP A 172 -6.89 9.77 -12.69
CA ASP A 172 -7.31 8.47 -12.19
C ASP A 172 -7.40 8.46 -10.66
N ILE A 173 -8.26 7.60 -10.13
CA ILE A 173 -8.47 7.42 -8.69
C ILE A 173 -7.58 6.30 -8.19
N VAL A 174 -6.67 6.62 -7.26
CA VAL A 174 -5.90 5.65 -6.49
C VAL A 174 -6.58 5.44 -5.14
N PHE A 175 -6.65 4.19 -4.72
CA PHE A 175 -7.31 3.78 -3.49
C PHE A 175 -6.35 3.08 -2.53
N ASP A 176 -6.38 3.48 -1.26
CA ASP A 176 -5.63 2.84 -0.20
C ASP A 176 -6.55 2.54 1.00
N PRO A 177 -7.04 1.30 1.15
CA PRO A 177 -7.92 0.90 2.25
C PRO A 177 -7.23 0.81 3.62
N CYS A 178 -5.89 0.92 3.70
CA CYS A 178 -5.09 0.88 4.93
C CYS A 178 -4.03 1.99 4.88
N MET A 179 -4.48 3.25 4.72
CA MET A 179 -3.59 4.35 4.32
C MET A 179 -2.56 4.78 5.38
N GLY A 180 -2.70 4.35 6.62
CA GLY A 180 -1.81 4.72 7.71
C GLY A 180 -1.62 6.23 7.82
N SER A 181 -0.38 6.69 7.75
CA SER A 181 -0.03 8.12 7.77
C SER A 181 -0.23 8.86 6.44
N GLY A 182 -0.85 8.26 5.43
CA GLY A 182 -1.27 8.91 4.18
C GLY A 182 -0.18 9.09 3.11
N SER A 183 0.90 8.32 3.14
CA SER A 183 2.00 8.44 2.17
C SER A 183 1.55 8.22 0.72
N THR A 184 0.66 7.25 0.49
CA THR A 184 0.04 7.01 -0.82
C THR A 184 -0.75 8.23 -1.29
N GLY A 185 -1.55 8.85 -0.41
CA GLY A 185 -2.33 10.05 -0.73
C GLY A 185 -1.45 11.24 -1.11
N VAL A 186 -0.37 11.49 -0.36
CA VAL A 186 0.63 12.52 -0.68
C VAL A 186 1.25 12.27 -2.06
N ALA A 187 1.63 11.02 -2.36
CA ALA A 187 2.19 10.68 -3.68
C ALA A 187 1.18 10.86 -4.82
N CYS A 188 -0.10 10.57 -4.58
CA CYS A 188 -1.18 10.79 -5.55
C CYS A 188 -1.36 12.26 -5.91
N LEU A 189 -1.46 13.14 -4.91
CA LEU A 189 -1.64 14.57 -5.17
C LEU A 189 -0.43 15.17 -5.89
N ASN A 190 0.78 14.78 -5.50
CA ASN A 190 2.02 15.22 -6.17
C ASN A 190 2.17 14.73 -7.61
N THR A 191 1.32 13.79 -8.04
CA THR A 191 1.33 13.22 -9.39
C THR A 191 0.04 13.49 -10.17
N ASN A 192 -0.79 14.41 -9.71
CA ASN A 192 -2.09 14.78 -10.32
C ASN A 192 -3.11 13.62 -10.36
N ARG A 193 -3.05 12.68 -9.40
CA ARG A 193 -4.05 11.62 -9.24
C ARG A 193 -5.03 11.98 -8.14
N ASN A 194 -6.27 11.50 -8.28
CA ASN A 194 -7.24 11.57 -7.20
C ASN A 194 -6.96 10.45 -6.19
N PHE A 195 -7.37 10.64 -4.95
CA PHE A 195 -7.09 9.70 -3.86
C PHE A 195 -8.34 9.39 -3.03
N ILE A 196 -8.51 8.12 -2.70
CA ILE A 196 -9.45 7.68 -1.66
C ILE A 196 -8.65 6.87 -0.64
N GLY A 197 -8.75 7.23 0.63
CA GLY A 197 -8.04 6.56 1.72
C GLY A 197 -8.96 6.19 2.87
N ILE A 198 -8.67 5.04 3.51
CA ILE A 198 -9.37 4.59 4.73
C ILE A 198 -8.30 4.31 5.79
N GLU A 199 -8.56 4.73 7.04
CA GLU A 199 -7.71 4.43 8.18
C GLU A 199 -8.57 4.15 9.42
N LEU A 200 -8.25 3.06 10.11
CA LEU A 200 -8.98 2.63 11.30
C LEU A 200 -8.60 3.45 12.54
N ASP A 201 -7.30 3.69 12.71
CA ASP A 201 -6.76 4.39 13.87
C ASP A 201 -6.91 5.90 13.71
N GLU A 202 -7.63 6.54 14.66
CA GLU A 202 -7.92 7.97 14.63
C GLU A 202 -6.65 8.84 14.60
N LYS A 203 -5.61 8.43 15.32
CA LYS A 203 -4.35 9.19 15.36
C LYS A 203 -3.67 9.19 14.00
N TYR A 204 -3.58 8.03 13.34
CA TYR A 204 -2.99 7.93 12.01
C TYR A 204 -3.87 8.60 10.96
N PHE A 205 -5.19 8.50 11.09
CA PHE A 205 -6.13 9.23 10.24
C PHE A 205 -5.87 10.74 10.29
N ASN A 206 -5.77 11.33 11.48
CA ASN A 206 -5.50 12.76 11.66
C ASN A 206 -4.14 13.17 11.09
N ILE A 207 -3.10 12.32 11.23
CA ILE A 207 -1.79 12.55 10.61
C ILE A 207 -1.92 12.55 9.08
N ALA A 208 -2.60 11.56 8.51
CA ALA A 208 -2.81 11.45 7.06
C ALA A 208 -3.58 12.66 6.52
N GLN A 209 -4.66 13.05 7.19
CA GLN A 209 -5.47 14.21 6.80
C GLN A 209 -4.62 15.48 6.72
N ASN A 210 -3.90 15.81 7.78
CA ASN A 210 -3.05 17.01 7.83
C ASN A 210 -2.01 17.02 6.70
N ARG A 211 -1.34 15.89 6.45
CA ARG A 211 -0.31 15.78 5.40
C ARG A 211 -0.89 15.95 4.00
N ILE A 212 -2.02 15.34 3.74
CA ILE A 212 -2.69 15.41 2.43
C ILE A 212 -3.24 16.81 2.18
N GLU A 213 -3.85 17.44 3.19
CA GLU A 213 -4.32 18.83 3.13
C GLU A 213 -3.19 19.82 2.90
N GLU A 214 -2.03 19.64 3.54
CA GLU A 214 -0.86 20.48 3.32
C GLU A 214 -0.40 20.45 1.85
N VAL A 215 -0.36 19.26 1.23
CA VAL A 215 -0.01 19.12 -0.19
C VAL A 215 -1.07 19.72 -1.09
N ALA A 216 -2.36 19.46 -0.82
CA ALA A 216 -3.47 20.00 -1.60
C ALA A 216 -3.49 21.53 -1.61
N ASN A 217 -3.10 22.17 -0.50
CA ASN A 217 -3.04 23.63 -0.38
C ASN A 217 -1.83 24.26 -1.10
N LYS A 218 -0.72 23.52 -1.25
CA LYS A 218 0.47 23.98 -2.00
C LYS A 218 0.26 23.89 -3.52
N THR A 219 -0.71 23.11 -3.98
CA THR A 219 -1.00 22.89 -5.40
C THR A 219 -2.10 23.83 -5.93
N LYS A 220 -2.64 24.69 -5.06
CA LYS A 220 -3.56 25.79 -5.41
C LYS A 220 -2.78 27.02 -5.83
#